data_1e737837035ea51173b1cdee725af010
#
_entry.id   1e737837035ea51173b1cdee725af010
#
_cell.length_a   1.000
_cell.length_b   1.000
_cell.length_c   1.000
_cell.angle_alpha   90.00
_cell.angle_beta   90.00
_cell.angle_gamma   90.00
#
_symmetry.space_group_name_H-M   'P 1'
#
loop_
_entity.id
_entity.type
_entity.pdbx_description
1 polymer ?
#
loop_
_entity_poly.entity_id
_entity_poly.type
_entity_poly.pdbx_seq_one_letter_code
_entity_poly.pdbx_strand_id
1 'polypeptide(L)'
;DFCNRALSTTSPQSHITYVNPDFIKISGFTEEELLGQPHNIVRHPDMPPAAFEHMWSTLKSGRSWMGLVKNRCKNGDHYWVSAYVTPIAKNGSIVEYQSVRTKPEPEQVLAAEKLYAQLRSGKAARPKLAASFSVKILLLIWGSIISSAMAAGMLTDTSISSLLLATLMSGSLSSVSVLAILSPLGRLVERARNISNNPLSQSLYTGRTDEFGQIEFALRMMQAETGAIVGRIGDASNRLSEHTRGLLKDIESSNVLTVEQQAETDQIATAVNQMVASIQEVASNAQHAADAAGRADTETASGQRLVAHTSQ
;
A
#
# COMPACT_ATOMS: atom_id res chain seq x y z
N ASP A 1 -1.03 -11.62 -18.57
CA ASP A 1 -1.27 -12.12 -17.22
C ASP A 1 -1.42 -10.95 -16.29
N PHE A 2 -2.61 -10.79 -15.72
CA PHE A 2 -2.89 -9.77 -14.72
C PHE A 2 -2.17 -10.18 -13.43
N CYS A 3 -1.10 -9.47 -13.06
CA CYS A 3 -0.41 -9.70 -11.80
C CYS A 3 -1.36 -9.48 -10.62
N ASN A 4 -1.30 -10.32 -9.62
CA ASN A 4 -2.34 -10.46 -8.62
C ASN A 4 -2.63 -9.18 -7.80
N ARG A 5 -1.72 -8.20 -7.71
CA ARG A 5 -1.93 -6.93 -6.96
C ARG A 5 -0.98 -5.83 -7.41
N ALA A 6 -1.44 -4.96 -8.30
CA ALA A 6 -0.70 -3.74 -8.62
C ALA A 6 -0.87 -2.71 -7.49
N LEU A 7 0.23 -2.31 -6.86
CA LEU A 7 0.26 -1.38 -5.74
C LEU A 7 1.02 -0.10 -6.11
N SER A 8 0.47 1.04 -5.71
CA SER A 8 1.18 2.32 -5.73
C SER A 8 0.83 3.14 -4.51
N THR A 9 1.75 4.03 -4.13
CA THR A 9 1.48 5.10 -3.17
C THR A 9 1.66 6.45 -3.81
N THR A 10 0.96 7.45 -3.28
CA THR A 10 1.05 8.84 -3.75
C THR A 10 1.12 9.80 -2.58
N SER A 11 1.81 10.92 -2.77
CA SER A 11 1.79 12.03 -1.83
C SER A 11 0.38 12.62 -1.70
N PRO A 12 0.11 13.48 -0.70
CA PRO A 12 -1.16 14.22 -0.59
C PRO A 12 -1.50 15.05 -1.83
N GLN A 13 -0.49 15.44 -2.62
CA GLN A 13 -0.63 16.17 -3.88
C GLN A 13 -0.80 15.23 -5.10
N SER A 14 -0.99 13.92 -4.86
CA SER A 14 -1.21 12.92 -5.91
C SER A 14 0.01 12.61 -6.80
N HIS A 15 1.24 12.88 -6.35
CA HIS A 15 2.45 12.44 -7.02
C HIS A 15 2.82 11.04 -6.55
N ILE A 16 3.22 10.18 -7.48
CA ILE A 16 3.59 8.79 -7.22
C ILE A 16 4.88 8.76 -6.39
N THR A 17 4.84 8.11 -5.24
CA THR A 17 5.97 7.96 -4.31
C THR A 17 6.54 6.54 -4.30
N TYR A 18 5.73 5.56 -4.71
CA TYR A 18 6.13 4.16 -4.82
C TYR A 18 5.24 3.40 -5.80
N VAL A 19 5.82 2.44 -6.49
CA VAL A 19 5.13 1.45 -7.31
C VAL A 19 5.77 0.08 -7.11
N ASN A 20 4.96 -0.99 -7.11
CA ASN A 20 5.51 -2.34 -7.06
C ASN A 20 5.75 -2.90 -8.48
N PRO A 21 6.51 -4.00 -8.61
CA PRO A 21 6.80 -4.62 -9.92
C PRO A 21 5.55 -4.96 -10.74
N ASP A 22 4.45 -5.34 -10.08
CA ASP A 22 3.19 -5.65 -10.76
C ASP A 22 2.57 -4.40 -11.40
N PHE A 23 2.67 -3.23 -10.76
CA PHE A 23 2.21 -1.98 -11.35
C PHE A 23 3.03 -1.58 -12.58
N ILE A 24 4.36 -1.73 -12.51
CA ILE A 24 5.29 -1.47 -13.62
C ILE A 24 4.92 -2.38 -14.79
N LYS A 25 4.78 -3.68 -14.53
CA LYS A 25 4.48 -4.69 -15.56
C LYS A 25 3.15 -4.42 -16.26
N ILE A 26 2.08 -4.07 -15.54
CA ILE A 26 0.75 -3.88 -16.16
C ILE A 26 0.64 -2.53 -16.87
N SER A 27 1.29 -1.49 -16.36
CA SER A 27 1.22 -0.14 -16.94
C SER A 27 2.16 0.04 -18.14
N GLY A 28 3.24 -0.76 -18.21
CA GLY A 28 4.27 -0.68 -19.23
C GLY A 28 5.21 0.53 -19.09
N PHE A 29 5.12 1.28 -18.00
CA PHE A 29 6.07 2.34 -17.66
C PHE A 29 7.20 1.79 -16.81
N THR A 30 8.38 2.41 -16.82
CA THR A 30 9.46 2.11 -15.89
C THR A 30 9.21 2.80 -14.53
N GLU A 31 9.93 2.37 -13.49
CA GLU A 31 9.84 2.99 -12.18
C GLU A 31 10.24 4.48 -12.23
N GLU A 32 11.32 4.80 -12.94
CA GLU A 32 11.85 6.16 -13.09
C GLU A 32 10.86 7.08 -13.82
N GLU A 33 10.09 6.54 -14.78
CA GLU A 33 9.04 7.29 -15.49
C GLU A 33 7.80 7.56 -14.64
N LEU A 34 7.59 6.78 -13.59
CA LEU A 34 6.41 6.89 -12.71
C LEU A 34 6.68 7.72 -11.46
N LEU A 35 7.84 7.55 -10.83
CA LEU A 35 8.16 8.22 -9.58
C LEU A 35 8.17 9.75 -9.74
N GLY A 36 7.52 10.45 -8.81
CA GLY A 36 7.38 11.89 -8.82
C GLY A 36 6.37 12.44 -9.84
N GLN A 37 5.82 11.61 -10.73
CA GLN A 37 4.79 12.05 -11.67
C GLN A 37 3.40 12.09 -11.03
N PRO A 38 2.52 12.99 -11.47
CA PRO A 38 1.12 12.95 -11.07
C PRO A 38 0.49 11.62 -11.47
N HIS A 39 -0.30 11.02 -10.57
CA HIS A 39 -0.89 9.69 -10.80
C HIS A 39 -1.83 9.61 -12.01
N ASN A 40 -2.29 10.76 -12.53
CA ASN A 40 -3.10 10.82 -13.73
C ASN A 40 -2.35 10.43 -15.01
N ILE A 41 -1.03 10.19 -14.96
CA ILE A 41 -0.23 9.67 -16.09
C ILE A 41 -0.82 8.36 -16.67
N VAL A 42 -1.38 7.51 -15.80
CA VAL A 42 -2.05 6.25 -16.20
C VAL A 42 -3.56 6.40 -16.40
N ARG A 43 -4.12 7.60 -16.29
CA ARG A 43 -5.56 7.80 -16.43
C ARG A 43 -6.02 7.61 -17.88
N HIS A 44 -7.03 6.76 -18.09
CA HIS A 44 -7.68 6.66 -19.40
C HIS A 44 -8.65 7.84 -19.62
N PRO A 45 -8.70 8.44 -20.83
CA PRO A 45 -9.60 9.56 -21.14
C PRO A 45 -11.09 9.24 -20.94
N ASP A 46 -11.48 7.97 -21.10
CA ASP A 46 -12.86 7.52 -20.90
C ASP A 46 -13.36 7.56 -19.46
N MET A 47 -12.46 7.77 -18.49
CA MET A 47 -12.88 7.86 -17.09
C MET A 47 -13.60 9.16 -16.79
N PRO A 48 -14.87 9.10 -16.33
CA PRO A 48 -15.63 10.33 -16.06
C PRO A 48 -15.03 11.11 -14.89
N PRO A 49 -14.97 12.46 -14.97
CA PRO A 49 -14.45 13.29 -13.88
C PRO A 49 -15.15 13.04 -12.54
N ALA A 50 -16.47 12.81 -12.56
CA ALA A 50 -17.29 12.57 -11.36
C ALA A 50 -16.82 11.36 -10.52
N ALA A 51 -16.26 10.32 -11.16
CA ALA A 51 -15.72 9.16 -10.43
C ALA A 51 -14.50 9.55 -9.58
N PHE A 52 -13.62 10.40 -10.10
CA PHE A 52 -12.45 10.89 -9.37
C PHE A 52 -12.81 11.96 -8.34
N GLU A 53 -13.78 12.82 -8.63
CA GLU A 53 -14.29 13.80 -7.67
C GLU A 53 -14.82 13.10 -6.41
N HIS A 54 -15.64 12.07 -6.58
CA HIS A 54 -16.12 11.25 -5.47
C HIS A 54 -14.98 10.54 -4.74
N MET A 55 -14.00 9.99 -5.47
CA MET A 55 -12.81 9.36 -4.87
C MET A 55 -12.07 10.36 -3.98
N TRP A 56 -11.71 11.52 -4.52
CA TRP A 56 -10.92 12.51 -3.79
C TRP A 56 -11.67 13.11 -2.60
N SER A 57 -12.98 13.37 -2.73
CA SER A 57 -13.80 13.84 -1.60
C SER A 57 -13.83 12.83 -0.46
N THR A 58 -13.95 11.53 -0.79
CA THR A 58 -13.92 10.44 0.19
C THR A 58 -12.56 10.32 0.87
N LEU A 59 -11.46 10.31 0.10
CA LEU A 59 -10.10 10.18 0.62
C LEU A 59 -9.70 11.35 1.52
N LYS A 60 -10.03 12.57 1.13
CA LYS A 60 -9.78 13.78 1.93
C LYS A 60 -10.57 13.81 3.23
N SER A 61 -11.71 13.11 3.31
CA SER A 61 -12.46 12.92 4.56
C SER A 61 -11.86 11.83 5.47
N GLY A 62 -10.70 11.25 5.11
CA GLY A 62 -10.04 10.21 5.89
C GLY A 62 -10.62 8.80 5.69
N ARG A 63 -11.52 8.62 4.71
CA ARG A 63 -12.17 7.33 4.43
C ARG A 63 -11.59 6.66 3.20
N SER A 64 -11.58 5.33 3.21
CA SER A 64 -11.17 4.53 2.05
C SER A 64 -12.23 4.55 0.94
N TRP A 65 -11.78 4.38 -0.29
CA TRP A 65 -12.62 4.36 -1.48
C TRP A 65 -12.35 3.08 -2.30
N MET A 66 -13.41 2.52 -2.89
CA MET A 66 -13.29 1.41 -3.83
C MET A 66 -14.14 1.68 -5.07
N GLY A 67 -13.58 1.41 -6.26
CA GLY A 67 -14.27 1.60 -7.52
C GLY A 67 -13.53 0.99 -8.70
N LEU A 68 -14.25 0.86 -9.82
CA LEU A 68 -13.68 0.37 -11.08
C LEU A 68 -13.01 1.52 -11.82
N VAL A 69 -11.76 1.31 -12.23
CA VAL A 69 -10.96 2.33 -12.93
C VAL A 69 -10.41 1.75 -14.23
N LYS A 70 -10.60 2.49 -15.32
CA LYS A 70 -9.95 2.23 -16.60
C LYS A 70 -8.65 3.02 -16.65
N ASN A 71 -7.54 2.33 -16.82
CA ASN A 71 -6.21 2.92 -16.95
C ASN A 71 -5.70 2.77 -18.39
N ARG A 72 -4.72 3.60 -18.75
CA ARG A 72 -4.02 3.56 -20.03
C ARG A 72 -2.58 3.12 -19.82
N CYS A 73 -2.12 2.16 -20.61
CA CYS A 73 -0.72 1.74 -20.68
C CYS A 73 0.13 2.76 -21.45
N LYS A 74 1.43 2.68 -21.29
CA LYS A 74 2.41 3.50 -22.05
C LYS A 74 2.29 3.32 -23.57
N ASN A 75 2.01 2.10 -24.04
CA ASN A 75 1.83 1.77 -25.46
C ASN A 75 0.47 2.23 -26.04
N GLY A 76 -0.42 2.81 -25.22
CA GLY A 76 -1.75 3.24 -25.63
C GLY A 76 -2.87 2.23 -25.36
N ASP A 77 -2.56 0.99 -25.03
CA ASP A 77 -3.53 0.00 -24.57
C ASP A 77 -4.19 0.43 -23.26
N HIS A 78 -5.22 -0.29 -22.86
CA HIS A 78 -5.90 -0.01 -21.62
C HIS A 78 -6.13 -1.29 -20.80
N TYR A 79 -6.31 -1.09 -19.48
CA TYR A 79 -6.67 -2.15 -18.56
C TYR A 79 -7.67 -1.65 -17.51
N TRP A 80 -8.52 -2.56 -17.07
CA TRP A 80 -9.47 -2.28 -16.00
C TRP A 80 -8.96 -2.84 -14.68
N VAL A 81 -9.18 -2.09 -13.62
CA VAL A 81 -8.84 -2.49 -12.25
C VAL A 81 -10.01 -2.23 -11.30
N SER A 82 -10.18 -3.12 -10.34
CA SER A 82 -10.86 -2.85 -9.09
C SER A 82 -9.86 -2.18 -8.16
N ALA A 83 -9.98 -0.88 -7.96
CA ALA A 83 -9.05 -0.08 -7.17
C ALA A 83 -9.61 0.12 -5.76
N TYR A 84 -8.87 -0.31 -4.75
CA TYR A 84 -9.05 0.06 -3.35
C TYR A 84 -8.01 1.12 -2.98
N VAL A 85 -8.46 2.29 -2.54
CA VAL A 85 -7.61 3.42 -2.19
C VAL A 85 -7.87 3.82 -0.74
N THR A 86 -6.81 3.94 0.06
CA THR A 86 -6.91 4.29 1.47
C THR A 86 -5.92 5.40 1.84
N PRO A 87 -6.34 6.39 2.65
CA PRO A 87 -5.42 7.38 3.20
C PRO A 87 -4.59 6.76 4.33
N ILE A 88 -3.30 7.05 4.32
CA ILE A 88 -2.37 6.70 5.40
C ILE A 88 -2.13 7.96 6.22
N ALA A 89 -2.55 7.92 7.48
CA ALA A 89 -2.36 9.03 8.40
C ALA A 89 -1.21 8.75 9.37
N LYS A 90 -0.43 9.80 9.68
CA LYS A 90 0.58 9.81 10.72
C LYS A 90 0.36 11.06 11.57
N ASN A 91 0.25 10.88 12.89
CA ASN A 91 -0.01 11.97 13.83
C ASN A 91 -1.26 12.81 13.47
N GLY A 92 -2.34 12.15 13.01
CA GLY A 92 -3.60 12.81 12.66
C GLY A 92 -3.63 13.51 11.29
N SER A 93 -2.52 13.55 10.57
CA SER A 93 -2.45 14.15 9.21
C SER A 93 -2.26 13.07 8.16
N ILE A 94 -2.95 13.20 7.01
CA ILE A 94 -2.78 12.31 5.86
C ILE A 94 -1.42 12.63 5.24
N VAL A 95 -0.54 11.61 5.24
CA VAL A 95 0.81 11.72 4.68
C VAL A 95 0.94 11.06 3.31
N GLU A 96 0.03 10.14 2.99
CA GLU A 96 0.11 9.34 1.77
C GLU A 96 -1.26 8.74 1.44
N TYR A 97 -1.49 8.44 0.16
CA TYR A 97 -2.59 7.59 -0.29
C TYR A 97 -2.03 6.30 -0.87
N GLN A 98 -2.52 5.17 -0.40
CA GLN A 98 -2.16 3.87 -0.94
C GLN A 98 -3.29 3.34 -1.83
N SER A 99 -2.94 2.82 -2.99
CA SER A 99 -3.88 2.18 -3.91
C SER A 99 -3.45 0.76 -4.22
N VAL A 100 -4.34 -0.19 -3.94
CA VAL A 100 -4.17 -1.61 -4.30
C VAL A 100 -5.20 -1.95 -5.36
N ARG A 101 -4.76 -2.61 -6.42
CA ARG A 101 -5.57 -2.89 -7.60
C ARG A 101 -5.59 -4.38 -7.87
N THR A 102 -6.77 -4.90 -8.12
CA THR A 102 -7.00 -6.28 -8.54
C THR A 102 -7.73 -6.32 -9.87
N LYS A 103 -7.72 -7.47 -10.54
CA LYS A 103 -8.49 -7.68 -11.76
C LYS A 103 -9.99 -7.71 -11.43
N PRO A 104 -10.82 -6.88 -12.07
CA PRO A 104 -12.27 -6.95 -11.91
C PRO A 104 -12.85 -8.10 -12.72
N GLU A 105 -14.05 -8.53 -12.34
CA GLU A 105 -14.81 -9.50 -13.11
C GLU A 105 -15.31 -8.90 -14.43
N PRO A 106 -15.38 -9.70 -15.53
CA PRO A 106 -15.82 -9.21 -16.85
C PRO A 106 -17.18 -8.52 -16.84
N GLU A 107 -18.12 -9.02 -16.06
CA GLU A 107 -19.47 -8.44 -15.91
C GLU A 107 -19.42 -7.04 -15.30
N GLN A 108 -18.55 -6.84 -14.32
CA GLN A 108 -18.33 -5.53 -13.68
C GLN A 108 -17.75 -4.53 -14.68
N VAL A 109 -16.80 -4.96 -15.53
CA VAL A 109 -16.23 -4.12 -16.58
C VAL A 109 -17.31 -3.67 -17.56
N LEU A 110 -18.15 -4.58 -18.06
CA LEU A 110 -19.23 -4.26 -18.96
C LEU A 110 -20.26 -3.29 -18.34
N ALA A 111 -20.58 -3.48 -17.06
CA ALA A 111 -21.45 -2.58 -16.33
C ALA A 111 -20.83 -1.18 -16.16
N ALA A 112 -19.53 -1.14 -15.86
CA ALA A 112 -18.79 0.12 -15.70
C ALA A 112 -18.69 0.89 -17.04
N GLU A 113 -18.43 0.22 -18.15
CA GLU A 113 -18.39 0.85 -19.47
C GLU A 113 -19.70 1.56 -19.82
N LYS A 114 -20.81 0.86 -19.60
CA LYS A 114 -22.16 1.42 -19.84
C LYS A 114 -22.44 2.61 -18.93
N LEU A 115 -22.17 2.49 -17.64
CA LEU A 115 -22.40 3.56 -16.66
C LEU A 115 -21.53 4.78 -16.94
N TYR A 116 -20.24 4.59 -17.23
CA TYR A 116 -19.30 5.67 -17.46
C TYR A 116 -19.55 6.37 -18.81
N ALA A 117 -20.02 5.65 -19.82
CA ALA A 117 -20.48 6.25 -21.07
C ALA A 117 -21.71 7.17 -20.85
N GLN A 118 -22.66 6.77 -20.01
CA GLN A 118 -23.81 7.59 -19.62
C GLN A 118 -23.37 8.85 -18.86
N LEU A 119 -22.46 8.71 -17.90
CA LEU A 119 -21.92 9.85 -17.14
C LEU A 119 -21.21 10.87 -18.05
N ARG A 120 -20.42 10.39 -19.03
CA ARG A 120 -19.76 11.29 -20.00
C ARG A 120 -20.75 12.02 -20.91
N SER A 121 -21.87 11.39 -21.27
CA SER A 121 -22.91 12.03 -22.10
C SER A 121 -23.77 13.07 -21.36
N GLY A 122 -23.42 13.41 -20.10
CA GLY A 122 -24.18 14.35 -19.28
C GLY A 122 -25.55 13.82 -18.80
N LYS A 123 -25.87 12.56 -19.10
CA LYS A 123 -27.06 11.92 -18.55
C LYS A 123 -26.81 11.66 -17.08
N ALA A 124 -27.66 12.23 -16.23
CA ALA A 124 -27.62 11.95 -14.80
C ALA A 124 -27.79 10.43 -14.60
N ALA A 125 -26.68 9.73 -14.38
CA ALA A 125 -26.71 8.35 -13.95
C ALA A 125 -27.17 8.32 -12.48
N ARG A 126 -28.47 8.59 -12.28
CA ARG A 126 -29.10 8.30 -10.99
C ARG A 126 -29.22 6.78 -10.94
N PRO A 127 -28.49 6.08 -10.04
CA PRO A 127 -28.78 4.67 -9.81
C PRO A 127 -30.28 4.60 -9.52
N LYS A 128 -30.98 3.73 -10.26
CA LYS A 128 -32.41 3.52 -9.99
C LYS A 128 -32.48 3.13 -8.52
N LEU A 129 -33.00 4.01 -7.67
CA LEU A 129 -33.24 3.64 -6.28
C LEU A 129 -34.20 2.46 -6.30
N ALA A 130 -33.69 1.27 -6.01
CA ALA A 130 -34.55 0.15 -5.79
C ALA A 130 -35.39 0.46 -4.55
N ALA A 131 -36.68 0.15 -4.62
CA ALA A 131 -37.54 0.22 -3.43
C ALA A 131 -36.89 -0.60 -2.31
N SER A 132 -36.86 -0.05 -1.11
CA SER A 132 -36.35 -0.71 0.10
C SER A 132 -36.98 -2.11 0.22
N PHE A 133 -36.19 -3.07 0.71
CA PHE A 133 -36.65 -4.42 0.96
C PHE A 133 -37.90 -4.45 1.84
N SER A 134 -37.92 -3.60 2.87
CA SER A 134 -39.10 -3.43 3.73
C SER A 134 -40.35 -3.00 2.94
N VAL A 135 -40.21 -2.05 2.01
CA VAL A 135 -41.30 -1.59 1.17
C VAL A 135 -41.81 -2.72 0.25
N LYS A 136 -40.90 -3.49 -0.35
CA LYS A 136 -41.28 -4.63 -1.20
C LYS A 136 -42.11 -5.68 -0.43
N ILE A 137 -41.64 -6.01 0.79
CA ILE A 137 -42.37 -6.96 1.67
C ILE A 137 -43.72 -6.40 2.06
N LEU A 138 -43.81 -5.14 2.45
CA LEU A 138 -45.07 -4.50 2.80
C LEU A 138 -46.07 -4.52 1.63
N LEU A 139 -45.61 -4.21 0.42
CA LEU A 139 -46.48 -4.28 -0.78
C LEU A 139 -46.99 -5.70 -1.07
N LEU A 140 -46.15 -6.73 -0.89
CA LEU A 140 -46.54 -8.12 -1.04
C LEU A 140 -47.57 -8.54 0.00
N ILE A 141 -47.39 -8.15 1.28
CA ILE A 141 -48.31 -8.48 2.37
C ILE A 141 -49.67 -7.78 2.15
N TRP A 142 -49.63 -6.47 1.87
CA TRP A 142 -50.88 -5.74 1.59
C TRP A 142 -51.60 -6.27 0.36
N GLY A 143 -50.88 -6.61 -0.71
CA GLY A 143 -51.44 -7.24 -1.91
C GLY A 143 -52.10 -8.59 -1.60
N SER A 144 -51.47 -9.43 -0.79
CA SER A 144 -52.03 -10.73 -0.39
C SER A 144 -53.27 -10.59 0.51
N ILE A 145 -53.25 -9.66 1.47
CA ILE A 145 -54.38 -9.40 2.36
C ILE A 145 -55.60 -8.86 1.59
N ILE A 146 -55.36 -7.90 0.67
CA ILE A 146 -56.40 -7.31 -0.16
C ILE A 146 -57.00 -8.40 -1.07
N SER A 147 -56.17 -9.22 -1.73
CA SER A 147 -56.60 -10.31 -2.57
C SER A 147 -57.47 -11.34 -1.80
N SER A 148 -57.03 -11.71 -0.59
CA SER A 148 -57.77 -12.62 0.29
C SER A 148 -59.11 -12.03 0.74
N ALA A 149 -59.16 -10.74 1.07
CA ALA A 149 -60.38 -10.06 1.45
C ALA A 149 -61.39 -9.98 0.28
N MET A 150 -60.91 -9.71 -0.94
CA MET A 150 -61.75 -9.73 -2.14
C MET A 150 -62.33 -11.12 -2.38
N ALA A 151 -61.53 -12.16 -2.28
CA ALA A 151 -62.00 -13.54 -2.45
C ALA A 151 -63.02 -13.92 -1.38
N ALA A 152 -62.79 -13.55 -0.12
CA ALA A 152 -63.75 -13.77 0.96
C ALA A 152 -65.10 -13.05 0.71
N GLY A 153 -65.06 -11.79 0.25
CA GLY A 153 -66.27 -11.03 -0.09
C GLY A 153 -67.07 -11.60 -1.25
N MET A 154 -66.41 -12.34 -2.17
CA MET A 154 -67.08 -13.02 -3.25
C MET A 154 -67.77 -14.37 -2.83
N LEU A 155 -67.23 -14.97 -1.75
CA LEU A 155 -67.66 -16.29 -1.29
C LEU A 155 -68.62 -16.23 -0.11
N THR A 156 -68.75 -15.07 0.54
CA THR A 156 -69.56 -14.90 1.77
C THR A 156 -70.42 -13.66 1.69
N ASP A 157 -71.60 -13.66 2.31
CA ASP A 157 -72.48 -12.49 2.45
C ASP A 157 -72.04 -11.50 3.54
N THR A 158 -70.76 -11.32 3.69
CA THR A 158 -70.19 -10.40 4.70
C THR A 158 -70.31 -8.95 4.27
N SER A 159 -70.61 -8.04 5.22
CA SER A 159 -70.69 -6.61 4.91
C SER A 159 -69.34 -6.04 4.47
N ILE A 160 -69.35 -5.14 3.50
CA ILE A 160 -68.17 -4.45 3.00
C ILE A 160 -67.41 -3.74 4.13
N SER A 161 -68.14 -3.18 5.11
CA SER A 161 -67.53 -2.47 6.25
C SER A 161 -66.71 -3.40 7.16
N SER A 162 -67.19 -4.63 7.43
CA SER A 162 -66.49 -5.62 8.21
C SER A 162 -65.24 -6.15 7.49
N LEU A 163 -65.31 -6.35 6.18
CA LEU A 163 -64.15 -6.71 5.37
C LEU A 163 -63.09 -5.63 5.35
N LEU A 164 -63.46 -4.36 5.17
CA LEU A 164 -62.53 -3.23 5.22
C LEU A 164 -61.88 -3.12 6.58
N LEU A 165 -62.64 -3.23 7.68
CA LEU A 165 -62.07 -3.15 9.04
C LEU A 165 -61.08 -4.30 9.30
N ALA A 166 -61.43 -5.53 8.93
CA ALA A 166 -60.56 -6.70 9.09
C ALA A 166 -59.26 -6.57 8.26
N THR A 167 -59.36 -6.07 7.01
CA THR A 167 -58.23 -5.84 6.13
C THR A 167 -57.31 -4.77 6.72
N LEU A 168 -57.82 -3.66 7.20
CA LEU A 168 -57.06 -2.59 7.81
C LEU A 168 -56.35 -3.06 9.12
N MET A 169 -57.06 -3.77 9.99
CA MET A 169 -56.50 -4.29 11.23
C MET A 169 -55.38 -5.32 10.97
N SER A 170 -55.64 -6.31 10.10
CA SER A 170 -54.65 -7.32 9.77
C SER A 170 -53.43 -6.73 9.03
N GLY A 171 -53.67 -5.80 8.09
CA GLY A 171 -52.61 -5.09 7.39
C GLY A 171 -51.75 -4.23 8.29
N SER A 172 -52.38 -3.50 9.22
CA SER A 172 -51.63 -2.67 10.22
C SER A 172 -50.79 -3.52 11.15
N LEU A 173 -51.40 -4.60 11.70
CA LEU A 173 -50.69 -5.52 12.60
C LEU A 173 -49.51 -6.20 11.90
N SER A 174 -49.70 -6.68 10.68
CA SER A 174 -48.66 -7.28 9.86
C SER A 174 -47.57 -6.28 9.53
N SER A 175 -47.93 -5.03 9.21
CA SER A 175 -46.94 -3.96 8.92
C SER A 175 -46.06 -3.66 10.12
N VAL A 176 -46.65 -3.51 11.31
CA VAL A 176 -45.90 -3.28 12.56
C VAL A 176 -44.96 -4.46 12.85
N SER A 177 -45.46 -5.69 12.71
CA SER A 177 -44.67 -6.91 12.93
C SER A 177 -43.49 -6.98 11.97
N VAL A 178 -43.68 -6.70 10.68
CA VAL A 178 -42.62 -6.72 9.64
C VAL A 178 -41.57 -5.63 9.94
N LEU A 179 -41.99 -4.41 10.27
CA LEU A 179 -41.06 -3.31 10.60
C LEU A 179 -40.23 -3.62 11.85
N ALA A 180 -40.86 -4.23 12.86
CA ALA A 180 -40.18 -4.67 14.08
C ALA A 180 -39.13 -5.76 13.76
N ILE A 181 -39.51 -6.78 12.99
CA ILE A 181 -38.60 -7.88 12.59
C ILE A 181 -37.44 -7.38 11.72
N LEU A 182 -37.71 -6.42 10.81
CA LEU A 182 -36.68 -5.87 9.90
C LEU A 182 -35.86 -4.71 10.51
N SER A 183 -36.19 -4.23 11.71
CA SER A 183 -35.47 -3.12 12.34
C SER A 183 -33.96 -3.40 12.52
N PRO A 184 -33.47 -4.64 12.81
CA PRO A 184 -32.04 -4.93 12.86
C PRO A 184 -31.35 -4.77 11.51
N LEU A 185 -32.04 -5.02 10.38
CA LEU A 185 -31.49 -4.84 9.03
C LEU A 185 -31.14 -3.37 8.78
N GLY A 186 -31.99 -2.44 9.22
CA GLY A 186 -31.72 -0.99 9.11
C GLY A 186 -30.42 -0.59 9.82
N ARG A 187 -30.18 -1.14 11.02
CA ARG A 187 -28.94 -0.90 11.75
C ARG A 187 -27.72 -1.50 11.06
N LEU A 188 -27.84 -2.66 10.44
CA LEU A 188 -26.76 -3.25 9.64
C LEU A 188 -26.44 -2.42 8.40
N VAL A 189 -27.46 -1.92 7.71
CA VAL A 189 -27.29 -1.03 6.55
C VAL A 189 -26.60 0.27 6.93
N GLU A 190 -26.97 0.86 8.06
CA GLU A 190 -26.30 2.07 8.55
C GLU A 190 -24.83 1.82 8.88
N ARG A 191 -24.51 0.71 9.54
CA ARG A 191 -23.11 0.29 9.76
C ARG A 191 -22.37 0.06 8.44
N ALA A 192 -22.99 -0.59 7.47
CA ALA A 192 -22.44 -0.80 6.14
C ALA A 192 -22.16 0.53 5.41
N ARG A 193 -23.05 1.53 5.53
CA ARG A 193 -22.85 2.87 4.98
C ARG A 193 -21.68 3.61 5.65
N ASN A 194 -21.47 3.40 6.94
CA ASN A 194 -20.33 3.99 7.63
C ASN A 194 -19.00 3.42 7.14
N ILE A 195 -18.97 2.14 6.72
CA ILE A 195 -17.80 1.53 6.08
C ILE A 195 -17.61 2.11 4.68
N SER A 196 -18.67 2.15 3.87
CA SER A 196 -18.61 2.68 2.51
C SER A 196 -19.96 3.23 2.06
N ASN A 197 -19.96 4.47 1.60
CA ASN A 197 -21.12 5.14 1.02
C ASN A 197 -20.80 5.55 -0.42
N ASN A 198 -20.86 4.60 -1.35
CA ASN A 198 -20.61 4.82 -2.76
C ASN A 198 -21.67 4.10 -3.62
N PRO A 199 -22.84 4.73 -3.86
CA PRO A 199 -23.94 4.12 -4.60
C PRO A 199 -23.57 3.69 -6.03
N LEU A 200 -22.65 4.40 -6.69
CA LEU A 200 -22.18 4.04 -8.03
C LEU A 200 -21.37 2.73 -7.99
N SER A 201 -20.38 2.66 -7.12
CA SER A 201 -19.59 1.44 -6.97
C SER A 201 -20.43 0.29 -6.42
N GLN A 202 -21.34 0.53 -5.47
CA GLN A 202 -22.27 -0.48 -4.99
C GLN A 202 -22.97 -1.17 -6.17
N SER A 203 -23.57 -0.40 -7.08
CA SER A 203 -24.30 -0.95 -8.22
C SER A 203 -23.40 -1.73 -9.19
N LEU A 204 -22.13 -1.30 -9.37
CA LEU A 204 -21.16 -1.96 -10.24
C LEU A 204 -20.65 -3.28 -9.66
N TYR A 205 -20.46 -3.36 -8.35
CA TYR A 205 -19.91 -4.55 -7.70
C TYR A 205 -20.96 -5.60 -7.33
N THR A 206 -22.20 -5.17 -7.06
CA THR A 206 -23.25 -6.07 -6.55
C THR A 206 -24.43 -6.24 -7.51
N GLY A 207 -24.52 -5.42 -8.56
CA GLY A 207 -25.69 -5.33 -9.43
C GLY A 207 -26.95 -4.81 -8.73
N ARG A 208 -26.87 -4.38 -7.47
CA ARG A 208 -27.99 -4.01 -6.59
C ARG A 208 -27.82 -2.61 -6.04
N THR A 209 -28.98 -1.95 -5.79
CA THR A 209 -28.99 -0.60 -5.18
C THR A 209 -29.83 -0.56 -3.89
N ASP A 210 -30.23 -1.75 -3.39
CA ASP A 210 -31.00 -1.93 -2.16
C ASP A 210 -30.08 -2.18 -0.94
N GLU A 211 -30.69 -2.46 0.22
CA GLU A 211 -30.02 -2.71 1.50
C GLU A 211 -29.03 -3.88 1.43
N PHE A 212 -29.39 -4.94 0.72
CA PHE A 212 -28.50 -6.11 0.58
C PHE A 212 -27.28 -5.77 -0.27
N GLY A 213 -27.45 -5.01 -1.36
CA GLY A 213 -26.34 -4.50 -2.15
C GLY A 213 -25.38 -3.62 -1.33
N GLN A 214 -25.92 -2.80 -0.42
CA GLN A 214 -25.13 -1.97 0.47
C GLN A 214 -24.28 -2.81 1.46
N ILE A 215 -24.88 -3.84 2.05
CA ILE A 215 -24.17 -4.75 2.97
C ILE A 215 -23.10 -5.54 2.20
N GLU A 216 -23.45 -6.10 1.05
CA GLU A 216 -22.52 -6.85 0.20
C GLU A 216 -21.32 -5.98 -0.22
N PHE A 217 -21.59 -4.74 -0.63
CA PHE A 217 -20.53 -3.81 -1.03
C PHE A 217 -19.60 -3.48 0.14
N ALA A 218 -20.13 -3.26 1.34
CA ALA A 218 -19.33 -3.05 2.54
C ALA A 218 -18.45 -4.27 2.88
N LEU A 219 -18.97 -5.49 2.75
CA LEU A 219 -18.19 -6.73 2.92
C LEU A 219 -17.06 -6.84 1.89
N ARG A 220 -17.32 -6.55 0.62
CA ARG A 220 -16.30 -6.51 -0.45
C ARG A 220 -15.22 -5.47 -0.15
N MET A 221 -15.61 -4.31 0.37
CA MET A 221 -14.68 -3.27 0.78
C MET A 221 -13.77 -3.72 1.92
N MET A 222 -14.31 -4.39 2.95
CA MET A 222 -13.52 -4.98 4.04
C MET A 222 -12.58 -6.07 3.53
N GLN A 223 -13.00 -6.91 2.57
CA GLN A 223 -12.13 -7.89 1.93
C GLN A 223 -10.98 -7.22 1.16
N ALA A 224 -11.28 -6.14 0.43
CA ALA A 224 -10.26 -5.36 -0.29
C ALA A 224 -9.27 -4.70 0.67
N GLU A 225 -9.75 -4.16 1.80
CA GLU A 225 -8.93 -3.60 2.87
C GLU A 225 -7.97 -4.64 3.46
N THR A 226 -8.51 -5.79 3.88
CA THR A 226 -7.69 -6.91 4.39
C THR A 226 -6.67 -7.35 3.34
N GLY A 227 -7.11 -7.50 2.09
CA GLY A 227 -6.24 -7.81 0.97
C GLY A 227 -5.12 -6.78 0.75
N ALA A 228 -5.42 -5.49 0.92
CA ALA A 228 -4.44 -4.41 0.82
C ALA A 228 -3.40 -4.46 1.95
N ILE A 229 -3.84 -4.75 3.18
CA ILE A 229 -2.95 -4.90 4.35
C ILE A 229 -2.01 -6.09 4.13
N VAL A 230 -2.55 -7.27 3.75
CA VAL A 230 -1.74 -8.47 3.48
C VAL A 230 -0.75 -8.25 2.34
N GLY A 231 -1.18 -7.58 1.25
CA GLY A 231 -0.31 -7.21 0.14
C GLY A 231 0.86 -6.33 0.60
N ARG A 232 0.59 -5.31 1.40
CA ARG A 232 1.61 -4.41 1.94
C ARG A 232 2.61 -5.13 2.86
N ILE A 233 2.12 -6.04 3.70
CA ILE A 233 3.00 -6.87 4.55
C ILE A 233 3.89 -7.75 3.67
N GLY A 234 3.35 -8.35 2.61
CA GLY A 234 4.10 -9.15 1.65
C GLY A 234 5.21 -8.34 0.96
N ASP A 235 4.88 -7.17 0.42
CA ASP A 235 5.87 -6.28 -0.22
C ASP A 235 6.95 -5.82 0.77
N ALA A 236 6.57 -5.45 1.99
CA ALA A 236 7.52 -5.08 3.03
C ALA A 236 8.44 -6.24 3.42
N SER A 237 7.90 -7.46 3.53
CA SER A 237 8.67 -8.68 3.82
C SER A 237 9.67 -9.02 2.71
N ASN A 238 9.26 -8.89 1.45
CA ASN A 238 10.16 -9.11 0.31
C ASN A 238 11.31 -8.12 0.30
N ARG A 239 11.01 -6.83 0.48
CA ARG A 239 12.06 -5.78 0.58
C ARG A 239 13.02 -6.04 1.75
N LEU A 240 12.48 -6.42 2.92
CA LEU A 240 13.31 -6.76 4.07
C LEU A 240 14.22 -7.96 3.76
N SER A 241 13.71 -8.98 3.07
CA SER A 241 14.52 -10.14 2.65
C SER A 241 15.64 -9.74 1.68
N GLU A 242 15.37 -8.84 0.73
CA GLU A 242 16.39 -8.31 -0.19
C GLU A 242 17.47 -7.52 0.54
N HIS A 243 17.07 -6.62 1.46
CA HIS A 243 18.01 -5.87 2.30
C HIS A 243 18.87 -6.79 3.16
N THR A 244 18.26 -7.85 3.75
CA THR A 244 19.00 -8.83 4.56
C THR A 244 20.04 -9.57 3.73
N ARG A 245 19.72 -9.97 2.49
CA ARG A 245 20.70 -10.60 1.58
C ARG A 245 21.85 -9.62 1.21
N GLY A 246 21.52 -8.35 0.98
CA GLY A 246 22.51 -7.31 0.77
C GLY A 246 23.46 -7.19 1.95
N LEU A 247 22.93 -7.08 3.17
CA LEU A 247 23.71 -7.01 4.40
C LEU A 247 24.62 -8.22 4.60
N LEU A 248 24.13 -9.43 4.31
CA LEU A 248 24.96 -10.66 4.41
C LEU A 248 26.15 -10.60 3.45
N LYS A 249 25.97 -10.11 2.23
CA LYS A 249 27.06 -9.93 1.26
C LYS A 249 28.07 -8.86 1.73
N ASP A 250 27.58 -7.77 2.32
CA ASP A 250 28.43 -6.71 2.85
C ASP A 250 29.26 -7.21 4.05
N ILE A 251 28.68 -8.04 4.93
CA ILE A 251 29.36 -8.70 6.05
C ILE A 251 30.43 -9.65 5.53
N GLU A 252 30.16 -10.46 4.52
CA GLU A 252 31.14 -11.37 3.91
C GLU A 252 32.33 -10.59 3.32
N SER A 253 32.05 -9.52 2.59
CA SER A 253 33.09 -8.61 2.06
C SER A 253 33.91 -7.96 3.16
N SER A 254 33.26 -7.52 4.24
CA SER A 254 33.96 -6.93 5.41
C SER A 254 34.85 -7.94 6.12
N ASN A 255 34.42 -9.20 6.22
CA ASN A 255 35.25 -10.28 6.79
C ASN A 255 36.52 -10.50 5.98
N VAL A 256 36.42 -10.53 4.64
CA VAL A 256 37.60 -10.66 3.76
C VAL A 256 38.58 -9.53 4.01
N LEU A 257 38.11 -8.27 4.00
CA LEU A 257 38.92 -7.09 4.25
C LEU A 257 39.56 -7.15 5.66
N THR A 258 38.87 -7.66 6.66
CA THR A 258 39.41 -7.79 8.03
C THR A 258 40.56 -8.80 8.08
N VAL A 259 40.45 -9.91 7.35
CA VAL A 259 41.56 -10.89 7.25
C VAL A 259 42.78 -10.31 6.53
N GLU A 260 42.58 -9.55 5.46
CA GLU A 260 43.65 -8.85 4.74
C GLU A 260 44.33 -7.82 5.66
N GLN A 261 43.55 -7.02 6.40
CA GLN A 261 44.08 -6.04 7.35
C GLN A 261 44.88 -6.69 8.49
N GLN A 262 44.46 -7.88 8.95
CA GLN A 262 45.24 -8.63 9.95
C GLN A 262 46.58 -9.07 9.38
N ALA A 263 46.61 -9.56 8.14
CA ALA A 263 47.87 -9.96 7.50
C ALA A 263 48.80 -8.74 7.29
N GLU A 264 48.29 -7.57 6.90
CA GLU A 264 49.07 -6.35 6.80
C GLU A 264 49.61 -5.90 8.18
N THR A 265 48.80 -6.01 9.22
CA THR A 265 49.22 -5.68 10.60
C THR A 265 50.37 -6.57 11.07
N ASP A 266 50.31 -7.87 10.76
CA ASP A 266 51.38 -8.82 11.08
C ASP A 266 52.67 -8.52 10.31
N GLN A 267 52.55 -8.07 9.03
CA GLN A 267 53.72 -7.60 8.27
C GLN A 267 54.34 -6.33 8.88
N ILE A 268 53.50 -5.38 9.28
CA ILE A 268 53.96 -4.15 9.95
C ILE A 268 54.69 -4.50 11.27
N ALA A 269 54.11 -5.40 12.07
CA ALA A 269 54.76 -5.85 13.31
C ALA A 269 56.13 -6.48 13.06
N THR A 270 56.27 -7.27 11.99
CA THR A 270 57.54 -7.87 11.56
C THR A 270 58.55 -6.78 11.14
N ALA A 271 58.12 -5.81 10.33
CA ALA A 271 58.98 -4.69 9.89
C ALA A 271 59.43 -3.81 11.08
N VAL A 272 58.57 -3.56 12.05
CA VAL A 272 58.90 -2.85 13.29
C VAL A 272 59.99 -3.59 14.10
N ASN A 273 59.86 -4.90 14.24
CA ASN A 273 60.84 -5.73 14.93
C ASN A 273 62.21 -5.69 14.21
N GLN A 274 62.23 -5.75 12.88
CA GLN A 274 63.48 -5.61 12.09
C GLN A 274 64.07 -4.20 12.25
N MET A 275 63.23 -3.15 12.29
CA MET A 275 63.70 -1.79 12.55
C MET A 275 64.30 -1.64 13.92
N VAL A 276 63.73 -2.23 14.96
CA VAL A 276 64.30 -2.25 16.32
C VAL A 276 65.71 -2.92 16.34
N ALA A 277 65.84 -4.08 15.67
CA ALA A 277 67.12 -4.76 15.55
C ALA A 277 68.14 -3.89 14.82
N SER A 278 67.76 -3.23 13.71
CA SER A 278 68.67 -2.33 12.97
C SER A 278 69.06 -1.12 13.80
N ILE A 279 68.15 -0.56 14.60
CA ILE A 279 68.46 0.56 15.52
C ILE A 279 69.50 0.13 16.60
N GLN A 280 69.35 -1.10 17.12
CA GLN A 280 70.34 -1.65 18.10
C GLN A 280 71.69 -1.86 17.47
N GLU A 281 71.78 -2.33 16.23
CA GLU A 281 73.00 -2.49 15.47
C GLU A 281 73.70 -1.12 15.22
N VAL A 282 72.92 -0.11 14.80
CA VAL A 282 73.39 1.25 14.60
C VAL A 282 73.92 1.85 15.92
N ALA A 283 73.23 1.66 17.04
CA ALA A 283 73.68 2.12 18.35
C ALA A 283 74.97 1.43 18.78
N SER A 284 75.10 0.10 18.55
CA SER A 284 76.32 -0.64 18.80
C SER A 284 77.50 -0.12 17.95
N ASN A 285 77.25 0.11 16.66
CA ASN A 285 78.30 0.64 15.75
C ASN A 285 78.72 2.06 16.13
N ALA A 286 77.79 2.92 16.56
CA ALA A 286 78.07 4.23 17.07
C ALA A 286 78.96 4.19 18.33
N GLN A 287 78.65 3.24 19.25
CA GLN A 287 79.49 3.04 20.44
C GLN A 287 80.92 2.59 20.09
N HIS A 288 81.05 1.62 19.17
CA HIS A 288 82.38 1.17 18.69
C HIS A 288 83.12 2.27 18.00
N ALA A 289 82.49 3.16 17.24
CA ALA A 289 83.13 4.31 16.62
C ALA A 289 83.62 5.34 17.67
N ALA A 290 82.78 5.59 18.68
CA ALA A 290 83.18 6.47 19.81
C ALA A 290 84.38 5.92 20.58
N ASP A 291 84.41 4.62 20.86
CA ASP A 291 85.48 3.94 21.53
C ASP A 291 86.79 3.96 20.68
N ALA A 292 86.70 3.80 19.36
CA ALA A 292 87.81 3.89 18.44
C ALA A 292 88.37 5.32 18.36
N ALA A 293 87.51 6.35 18.32
CA ALA A 293 87.90 7.75 18.37
C ALA A 293 88.61 8.09 19.69
N GLY A 294 88.10 7.62 20.82
CA GLY A 294 88.74 7.80 22.13
C GLY A 294 90.12 7.15 22.21
N ARG A 295 90.32 5.95 21.61
CA ARG A 295 91.67 5.33 21.51
C ARG A 295 92.60 6.13 20.62
N ALA A 296 92.14 6.59 19.45
CA ALA A 296 92.98 7.43 18.57
C ALA A 296 93.42 8.77 19.23
N ASP A 297 92.55 9.38 20.02
CA ASP A 297 92.86 10.59 20.80
C ASP A 297 93.92 10.28 21.84
N THR A 298 93.82 9.17 22.55
CA THR A 298 94.82 8.73 23.56
C THR A 298 96.15 8.42 22.92
N GLU A 299 96.15 7.73 21.77
CA GLU A 299 97.44 7.44 21.02
C GLU A 299 98.05 8.72 20.47
N THR A 300 97.24 9.67 19.99
CA THR A 300 97.70 10.95 19.50
C THR A 300 98.40 11.77 20.65
N ALA A 301 97.74 11.82 21.81
CA ALA A 301 98.28 12.49 22.99
C ALA A 301 99.55 11.80 23.47
N SER A 302 99.71 10.51 23.36
CA SER A 302 100.92 9.75 23.68
C SER A 302 102.05 10.01 22.68
N GLY A 303 101.73 10.04 21.39
CA GLY A 303 102.63 10.39 20.31
C GLY A 303 103.18 11.82 20.45
N GLN A 304 102.32 12.78 20.77
CA GLN A 304 102.77 14.18 21.06
C GLN A 304 103.77 14.29 22.26
N ARG A 305 103.48 13.51 23.33
CA ARG A 305 104.41 13.45 24.47
C ARG A 305 105.77 12.85 24.10
N LEU A 306 105.76 11.79 23.28
CA LEU A 306 106.96 11.15 22.81
C LEU A 306 107.81 12.10 21.94
N VAL A 307 107.18 12.83 20.98
CA VAL A 307 107.80 13.82 20.15
C VAL A 307 108.39 14.99 20.99
N ALA A 308 107.65 15.48 22.00
CA ALA A 308 108.12 16.51 22.92
C ALA A 308 109.34 16.04 23.72
N HIS A 309 109.42 14.74 24.07
CA HIS A 309 110.55 14.18 24.82
C HIS A 309 111.79 13.94 23.93
N THR A 310 111.64 13.74 22.63
CA THR A 310 112.80 13.54 21.70
C THR A 310 113.35 14.84 21.11
N SER A 311 112.66 15.99 21.33
CA SER A 311 113.09 17.31 20.87
C SER A 311 113.82 18.15 21.94
N GLN A 312 114.20 17.54 23.09
CA GLN A 312 115.10 18.05 24.08
C GLN A 312 116.44 17.32 23.93
#